data_b15f0752a4f43a15395ed346af1682cc
#
_entry.id   b15f0752a4f43a15395ed346af1682cc
#
_cell.length_a   1.000
_cell.length_b   1.000
_cell.length_c   1.000
_cell.angle_alpha   90.00
_cell.angle_beta   90.00
_cell.angle_gamma   90.00
#
_symmetry.space_group_name_H-M   'P 1'
#
loop_
_entity.id
_entity.type
_entity.pdbx_description
1 polymer ?
#
loop_
_entity_poly.entity_id
_entity_poly.type
_entity_poly.pdbx_seq_one_letter_code
_entity_poly.pdbx_strand_id
1 'polypeptide(L)'
;MAPIDVAKVDPQYLRQIVDFPTSEPPGTVVVDTTNRFLYLVQEDGKALRYGVGVGKEGLEFKGTANIALKREWPRWTPTQDMIKREPERYAQWSGGMEGGAENPLGPRALYLFKDGKDTLFRIHGTTQPETIGTAVSSGCIRLMNQDVIDLYGRVPQGANVVVL
;
A
#
# COMPACT_ATOMS: atom_id res chain seq x y z
N MET A 1 -11.64 12.22 7.63
CA MET A 1 -10.16 12.29 7.55
C MET A 1 -9.78 13.33 6.51
N ALA A 2 -8.97 14.30 6.88
CA ALA A 2 -8.55 15.36 5.96
C ALA A 2 -7.54 14.81 4.94
N PRO A 3 -7.61 15.24 3.67
CA PRO A 3 -6.59 14.89 2.67
C PRO A 3 -5.23 15.50 3.05
N ILE A 4 -4.16 14.86 2.59
CA ILE A 4 -2.81 15.36 2.77
C ILE A 4 -2.63 16.59 1.87
N ASP A 5 -1.98 17.63 2.41
CA ASP A 5 -1.64 18.83 1.62
C ASP A 5 -0.58 18.46 0.59
N VAL A 6 -0.99 18.38 -0.69
CA VAL A 6 -0.11 17.98 -1.78
C VAL A 6 1.03 18.97 -2.03
N ALA A 7 0.91 20.21 -1.58
CA ALA A 7 1.98 21.20 -1.70
C ALA A 7 3.20 20.85 -0.84
N LYS A 8 3.04 19.97 0.15
CA LYS A 8 4.12 19.51 1.03
C LYS A 8 4.76 18.20 0.58
N VAL A 9 4.30 17.64 -0.54
CA VAL A 9 4.81 16.38 -1.08
C VAL A 9 5.72 16.68 -2.27
N ASP A 10 6.84 15.94 -2.38
CA ASP A 10 7.70 16.04 -3.55
C ASP A 10 6.85 15.72 -4.80
N PRO A 11 6.83 16.61 -5.82
CA PRO A 11 6.00 16.43 -7.00
C PRO A 11 6.11 15.08 -7.70
N GLN A 12 7.26 14.40 -7.63
CA GLN A 12 7.42 13.09 -8.23
C GLN A 12 6.50 12.02 -7.61
N TYR A 13 6.11 12.20 -6.35
CA TYR A 13 5.25 11.25 -5.63
C TYR A 13 3.76 11.57 -5.76
N LEU A 14 3.40 12.62 -6.46
CA LEU A 14 2.00 12.90 -6.75
C LEU A 14 1.49 11.96 -7.82
N ARG A 15 0.21 11.59 -7.69
CA ARG A 15 -0.47 10.73 -8.66
C ARG A 15 -0.43 11.36 -10.05
N GLN A 16 0.06 10.62 -11.03
CA GLN A 16 0.19 11.10 -12.41
C GLN A 16 0.29 9.96 -13.40
N ILE A 17 -0.17 10.21 -14.63
CA ILE A 17 -0.04 9.26 -15.73
C ILE A 17 1.36 9.37 -16.30
N VAL A 18 2.02 8.21 -16.47
CA VAL A 18 3.39 8.14 -16.99
C VAL A 18 3.49 7.07 -18.07
N ASP A 19 4.54 7.17 -18.90
CA ASP A 19 4.90 6.08 -19.79
C ASP A 19 5.41 4.90 -18.96
N PHE A 20 4.91 3.72 -19.25
CA PHE A 20 5.29 2.51 -18.53
C PHE A 20 5.22 1.31 -19.46
N PRO A 21 6.21 1.14 -20.33
CA PRO A 21 6.26 -0.04 -21.21
C PRO A 21 6.45 -1.29 -20.36
N THR A 22 5.51 -2.22 -20.48
CA THR A 22 5.51 -3.46 -19.70
C THR A 22 4.76 -4.55 -20.46
N SER A 23 5.10 -5.81 -20.17
CA SER A 23 4.35 -6.97 -20.68
C SER A 23 3.14 -7.30 -19.80
N GLU A 24 3.00 -6.66 -18.63
CA GLU A 24 1.87 -6.89 -17.75
C GLU A 24 0.58 -6.32 -18.37
N PRO A 25 -0.55 -7.04 -18.26
CA PRO A 25 -1.81 -6.55 -18.83
C PRO A 25 -2.37 -5.36 -18.04
N PRO A 26 -3.20 -4.52 -18.68
CA PRO A 26 -3.92 -3.46 -17.98
C PRO A 26 -4.69 -3.99 -16.77
N GLY A 27 -4.68 -3.23 -15.68
CA GLY A 27 -5.30 -3.63 -14.41
C GLY A 27 -4.32 -4.28 -13.44
N THR A 28 -3.13 -4.65 -13.89
CA THR A 28 -2.07 -5.15 -12.99
C THR A 28 -1.49 -4.01 -12.18
N VAL A 29 -1.21 -4.27 -10.90
CA VAL A 29 -0.51 -3.34 -10.03
C VAL A 29 0.96 -3.78 -9.96
N VAL A 30 1.87 -2.87 -10.23
CA VAL A 30 3.31 -3.12 -10.14
C VAL A 30 3.90 -2.18 -9.08
N VAL A 31 4.59 -2.73 -8.09
CA VAL A 31 5.20 -1.95 -7.02
C VAL A 31 6.71 -1.98 -7.18
N ASP A 32 7.30 -0.80 -7.34
CA ASP A 32 8.75 -0.60 -7.38
C ASP A 32 9.19 -0.13 -6.00
N THR A 33 9.68 -1.06 -5.19
CA THR A 33 10.09 -0.76 -3.82
C THR A 33 11.39 0.04 -3.77
N THR A 34 12.21 -0.03 -4.81
CA THR A 34 13.49 0.70 -4.88
C THR A 34 13.25 2.20 -5.08
N ASN A 35 12.35 2.55 -6.00
CA ASN A 35 12.08 3.95 -6.36
C ASN A 35 10.86 4.53 -5.62
N ARG A 36 10.12 3.71 -4.88
CA ARG A 36 8.96 4.10 -4.06
C ARG A 36 7.76 4.55 -4.90
N PHE A 37 7.44 3.74 -5.92
CA PHE A 37 6.27 3.97 -6.77
C PHE A 37 5.40 2.73 -6.87
N LEU A 38 4.10 2.96 -7.03
CA LEU A 38 3.13 1.95 -7.41
C LEU A 38 2.53 2.36 -8.75
N TYR A 39 2.49 1.42 -9.68
CA TYR A 39 1.96 1.64 -11.03
C TYR A 39 0.69 0.81 -11.22
N LEU A 40 -0.39 1.46 -11.59
CA LEU A 40 -1.58 0.78 -12.10
C LEU A 40 -1.47 0.77 -13.62
N VAL A 41 -1.20 -0.40 -14.19
CA VAL A 41 -0.98 -0.56 -15.63
C VAL A 41 -2.25 -0.21 -16.38
N GLN A 42 -2.11 0.62 -17.41
CA GLN A 42 -3.19 1.05 -18.30
C GLN A 42 -2.90 0.64 -19.72
N GLU A 43 -3.79 1.00 -20.65
CA GLU A 43 -3.64 0.78 -22.08
C GLU A 43 -2.50 1.63 -22.66
N ASP A 44 -2.04 1.26 -23.86
CA ASP A 44 -1.13 2.07 -24.68
C ASP A 44 0.22 2.37 -24.04
N GLY A 45 0.77 1.45 -23.25
CA GLY A 45 2.07 1.62 -22.63
C GLY A 45 2.11 2.68 -21.55
N LYS A 46 0.98 2.96 -20.92
CA LYS A 46 0.85 3.95 -19.86
C LYS A 46 0.56 3.28 -18.52
N ALA A 47 0.79 4.00 -17.44
CA ALA A 47 0.36 3.62 -16.10
C ALA A 47 0.00 4.85 -15.30
N LEU A 48 -0.92 4.68 -14.35
CA LEU A 48 -1.17 5.69 -13.32
C LEU A 48 -0.20 5.40 -12.18
N ARG A 49 0.68 6.36 -11.90
CA ARG A 49 1.74 6.21 -10.90
C ARG A 49 1.38 6.92 -9.61
N TYR A 50 1.54 6.22 -8.50
CA TYR A 50 1.35 6.74 -7.14
C TYR A 50 2.68 6.69 -6.40
N GLY A 51 2.96 7.71 -5.58
CA GLY A 51 4.08 7.66 -4.63
C GLY A 51 3.71 6.76 -3.45
N VAL A 52 4.66 5.97 -2.96
CA VAL A 52 4.43 5.05 -1.85
C VAL A 52 5.54 5.10 -0.81
N GLY A 53 5.18 4.72 0.42
CA GLY A 53 6.15 4.30 1.42
C GLY A 53 6.19 2.78 1.41
N VAL A 54 7.36 2.21 1.65
CA VAL A 54 7.58 0.76 1.60
C VAL A 54 8.22 0.24 2.88
N GLY A 55 8.33 -1.08 2.99
CA GLY A 55 8.95 -1.73 4.14
C GLY A 55 10.45 -1.46 4.23
N LYS A 56 10.99 -1.52 5.46
CA LYS A 56 12.43 -1.53 5.68
C LYS A 56 13.05 -2.70 4.93
N GLU A 57 14.30 -2.54 4.52
CA GLU A 57 15.02 -3.62 3.85
C GLU A 57 14.97 -4.91 4.68
N GLY A 58 14.64 -6.01 4.02
CA GLY A 58 14.47 -7.31 4.65
C GLY A 58 13.08 -7.56 5.24
N LEU A 59 12.22 -6.55 5.32
CA LEU A 59 10.84 -6.72 5.80
C LEU A 59 9.82 -6.67 4.67
N GLU A 60 10.19 -6.21 3.48
CA GLU A 60 9.29 -6.08 2.35
C GLU A 60 8.91 -7.43 1.72
N PHE A 61 7.68 -7.54 1.25
CA PHE A 61 7.26 -8.64 0.40
C PHE A 61 7.80 -8.41 -1.02
N LYS A 62 8.24 -9.46 -1.67
CA LYS A 62 8.66 -9.46 -3.08
C LYS A 62 8.00 -10.60 -3.81
N GLY A 63 7.67 -10.39 -5.08
CA GLY A 63 7.08 -11.42 -5.92
C GLY A 63 5.67 -11.08 -6.38
N THR A 64 4.92 -12.08 -6.79
CA THR A 64 3.57 -11.93 -7.33
C THR A 64 2.53 -12.34 -6.30
N ALA A 65 1.48 -11.55 -6.21
CA ALA A 65 0.33 -11.80 -5.34
C ALA A 65 -0.94 -11.36 -6.06
N ASN A 66 -2.08 -11.53 -5.41
CA ASN A 66 -3.35 -10.99 -5.91
C ASN A 66 -4.08 -10.28 -4.77
N ILE A 67 -4.94 -9.33 -5.15
CA ILE A 67 -5.80 -8.62 -4.21
C ILE A 67 -7.03 -9.49 -3.95
N ALA A 68 -6.97 -10.31 -2.91
CA ALA A 68 -8.06 -11.23 -2.60
C ALA A 68 -9.19 -10.56 -1.82
N LEU A 69 -8.90 -9.44 -1.18
CA LEU A 69 -9.84 -8.79 -0.28
C LEU A 69 -9.62 -7.28 -0.30
N LYS A 70 -10.71 -6.53 -0.27
CA LYS A 70 -10.70 -5.05 -0.20
C LYS A 70 -11.60 -4.63 0.96
N ARG A 71 -11.16 -3.64 1.76
CA ARG A 71 -11.95 -3.13 2.89
C ARG A 71 -11.93 -1.61 2.96
N GLU A 72 -13.06 -1.02 3.25
CA GLU A 72 -13.20 0.39 3.62
C GLU A 72 -13.07 0.50 5.13
N TRP A 73 -12.30 1.49 5.61
CA TRP A 73 -12.08 1.73 7.04
C TRP A 73 -11.75 0.44 7.79
N PRO A 74 -10.68 -0.25 7.38
CA PRO A 74 -10.37 -1.58 7.89
C PRO A 74 -9.99 -1.57 9.37
N ARG A 75 -10.33 -2.67 10.05
CA ARG A 75 -9.80 -2.97 11.36
C ARG A 75 -8.33 -3.36 11.21
N TRP A 76 -7.49 -2.90 12.11
CA TRP A 76 -6.06 -3.20 12.06
C TRP A 76 -5.64 -4.07 13.25
N THR A 77 -4.83 -5.09 12.98
CA THR A 77 -4.22 -5.91 14.01
C THR A 77 -2.73 -6.04 13.69
N PRO A 78 -1.84 -5.67 14.61
CA PRO A 78 -0.41 -5.87 14.38
C PRO A 78 -0.09 -7.36 14.27
N THR A 79 0.92 -7.69 13.45
CA THR A 79 1.38 -9.07 13.33
C THR A 79 2.12 -9.49 14.60
N GLN A 80 2.24 -10.81 14.81
CA GLN A 80 3.02 -11.32 15.94
C GLN A 80 4.48 -10.86 15.88
N ASP A 81 5.05 -10.79 14.67
CA ASP A 81 6.42 -10.29 14.49
C ASP A 81 6.56 -8.82 14.88
N MET A 82 5.58 -7.99 14.57
CA MET A 82 5.57 -6.58 15.00
C MET A 82 5.56 -6.48 16.52
N ILE A 83 4.71 -7.26 17.19
CA ILE A 83 4.61 -7.28 18.65
C ILE A 83 5.93 -7.74 19.26
N LYS A 84 6.57 -8.76 18.68
CA LYS A 84 7.85 -9.27 19.17
C LYS A 84 8.99 -8.26 19.04
N ARG A 85 9.00 -7.52 17.91
CA ARG A 85 10.04 -6.51 17.68
C ARG A 85 9.87 -5.26 18.53
N GLU A 86 8.62 -4.81 18.70
CA GLU A 86 8.31 -3.57 19.42
C GLU A 86 7.09 -3.76 20.33
N PRO A 87 7.20 -4.55 21.39
CA PRO A 87 6.05 -4.86 22.26
C PRO A 87 5.46 -3.63 22.93
N GLU A 88 6.27 -2.65 23.28
CA GLU A 88 5.82 -1.42 23.92
C GLU A 88 4.89 -0.63 23.00
N ARG A 89 5.06 -0.75 21.69
CA ARG A 89 4.28 -0.03 20.70
C ARG A 89 3.03 -0.78 20.27
N TYR A 90 3.12 -2.11 20.14
CA TYR A 90 2.08 -2.90 19.49
C TYR A 90 1.28 -3.84 20.38
N ALA A 91 1.81 -4.24 21.55
CA ALA A 91 1.13 -5.22 22.39
C ALA A 91 -0.27 -4.77 22.82
N GLN A 92 -0.46 -3.49 23.07
CA GLN A 92 -1.76 -2.93 23.43
C GLN A 92 -2.84 -3.13 22.35
N TRP A 93 -2.41 -3.31 21.12
CA TRP A 93 -3.32 -3.48 19.97
C TRP A 93 -3.45 -4.94 19.54
N SER A 94 -2.96 -5.89 20.31
CA SER A 94 -3.00 -7.32 19.97
C SER A 94 -4.41 -7.82 19.67
N GLY A 95 -5.44 -7.20 20.24
CA GLY A 95 -6.85 -7.51 19.97
C GLY A 95 -7.44 -6.75 18.79
N GLY A 96 -6.65 -5.89 18.15
CA GLY A 96 -7.07 -5.09 17.00
C GLY A 96 -7.49 -3.67 17.35
N MET A 97 -7.45 -2.79 16.37
CA MET A 97 -7.90 -1.40 16.45
C MET A 97 -9.02 -1.19 15.42
N GLU A 98 -10.11 -0.58 15.85
CA GLU A 98 -11.23 -0.24 14.96
C GLU A 98 -10.78 0.75 13.87
N GLY A 99 -11.46 0.69 12.71
CA GLY A 99 -11.23 1.63 11.62
C GLY A 99 -11.48 3.08 12.07
N GLY A 100 -10.68 4.00 11.55
CA GLY A 100 -10.81 5.41 11.88
C GLY A 100 -9.57 6.21 11.54
N ALA A 101 -9.61 7.50 11.82
CA ALA A 101 -8.55 8.45 11.47
C ALA A 101 -7.20 8.14 12.14
N GLU A 102 -7.21 7.45 13.27
CA GLU A 102 -5.98 7.09 14.01
C GLU A 102 -5.47 5.70 13.67
N ASN A 103 -6.22 4.94 12.87
CA ASN A 103 -5.83 3.60 12.47
C ASN A 103 -4.72 3.66 11.42
N PRO A 104 -3.60 2.94 11.61
CA PRO A 104 -2.47 2.98 10.69
C PRO A 104 -2.80 2.59 9.25
N LEU A 105 -3.85 1.80 9.02
CA LEU A 105 -4.25 1.39 7.68
C LEU A 105 -4.97 2.51 6.90
N GLY A 106 -5.42 3.55 7.59
CA GLY A 106 -6.14 4.64 6.96
C GLY A 106 -7.51 4.24 6.44
N PRO A 107 -8.03 4.93 5.39
CA PRO A 107 -9.40 4.76 4.95
C PRO A 107 -9.69 3.51 4.14
N ARG A 108 -8.67 2.88 3.56
CA ARG A 108 -8.81 1.71 2.67
C ARG A 108 -7.64 0.77 2.82
N ALA A 109 -7.89 -0.53 2.62
CA ALA A 109 -6.84 -1.52 2.53
C ALA A 109 -7.14 -2.56 1.44
N LEU A 110 -6.09 -2.94 0.73
CA LEU A 110 -6.08 -3.98 -0.29
C LEU A 110 -5.19 -5.09 0.25
N TYR A 111 -5.76 -6.29 0.42
CA TYR A 111 -5.09 -7.40 1.08
C TYR A 111 -4.43 -8.31 0.05
N LEU A 112 -3.13 -8.54 0.19
CA LEU A 112 -2.34 -9.34 -0.76
C LEU A 112 -2.30 -10.80 -0.32
N PHE A 113 -2.77 -11.68 -1.20
CA PHE A 113 -2.73 -13.12 -0.99
C PHE A 113 -1.84 -13.76 -2.05
N LYS A 114 -1.20 -14.84 -1.69
CA LYS A 114 -0.38 -15.64 -2.60
C LYS A 114 -0.76 -17.10 -2.46
N ASP A 115 -1.12 -17.74 -3.57
CA ASP A 115 -1.52 -19.16 -3.60
C ASP A 115 -2.65 -19.44 -2.59
N GLY A 116 -3.62 -18.52 -2.50
CA GLY A 116 -4.77 -18.64 -1.60
C GLY A 116 -4.49 -18.36 -0.14
N LYS A 117 -3.27 -17.94 0.20
CA LYS A 117 -2.87 -17.66 1.58
C LYS A 117 -2.61 -16.18 1.79
N ASP A 118 -3.07 -15.66 2.92
CA ASP A 118 -2.82 -14.28 3.33
C ASP A 118 -1.32 -14.08 3.56
N THR A 119 -0.72 -13.15 2.81
CA THR A 119 0.71 -12.81 2.96
C THR A 119 0.96 -11.94 4.18
N LEU A 120 -0.09 -11.41 4.81
CA LEU A 120 -0.07 -10.38 5.84
C LEU A 120 0.36 -9.00 5.33
N PHE A 121 0.70 -8.88 4.05
CA PHE A 121 1.04 -7.59 3.43
C PHE A 121 -0.22 -6.93 2.85
N ARG A 122 -0.27 -5.60 2.97
CA ARG A 122 -1.40 -4.78 2.55
C ARG A 122 -0.90 -3.58 1.76
N ILE A 123 -1.77 -3.09 0.89
CA ILE A 123 -1.63 -1.75 0.30
C ILE A 123 -2.68 -0.91 1.00
N HIS A 124 -2.29 0.16 1.67
CA HIS A 124 -3.21 0.90 2.53
C HIS A 124 -2.86 2.38 2.63
N GLY A 125 -3.71 3.14 3.30
CA GLY A 125 -3.44 4.54 3.60
C GLY A 125 -2.46 4.72 4.75
N THR A 126 -2.37 5.91 5.31
CA THR A 126 -1.40 6.19 6.37
C THR A 126 -1.85 7.33 7.26
N THR A 127 -1.42 7.29 8.52
CA THR A 127 -1.48 8.43 9.45
C THR A 127 -0.18 9.24 9.42
N GLN A 128 0.81 8.80 8.63
CA GLN A 128 2.15 9.39 8.57
C GLN A 128 2.52 9.71 7.12
N PRO A 129 1.93 10.78 6.54
CA PRO A 129 2.14 11.14 5.13
C PRO A 129 3.59 11.43 4.78
N GLU A 130 4.40 11.84 5.74
CA GLU A 130 5.84 12.07 5.54
C GLU A 130 6.63 10.82 5.20
N THR A 131 6.04 9.63 5.38
CA THR A 131 6.70 8.36 5.04
C THR A 131 6.60 8.00 3.56
N ILE A 132 5.79 8.73 2.78
CA ILE A 132 5.74 8.52 1.33
C ILE A 132 7.11 8.86 0.73
N GLY A 133 7.65 7.95 -0.07
CA GLY A 133 9.00 8.07 -0.63
C GLY A 133 10.09 7.46 0.26
N THR A 134 9.73 6.82 1.36
CA THR A 134 10.69 6.23 2.30
C THR A 134 10.50 4.72 2.45
N ALA A 135 11.43 4.06 3.15
CA ALA A 135 11.41 2.63 3.43
C ALA A 135 11.47 2.41 4.95
N VAL A 136 10.37 2.68 5.65
CA VAL A 136 10.33 2.65 7.12
C VAL A 136 9.22 1.79 7.71
N SER A 137 8.33 1.23 6.88
CA SER A 137 7.20 0.43 7.38
C SER A 137 7.65 -0.99 7.76
N SER A 138 6.72 -1.75 8.36
CA SER A 138 6.95 -3.16 8.70
C SER A 138 6.73 -4.11 7.52
N GLY A 139 6.65 -3.58 6.29
CA GLY A 139 6.54 -4.35 5.06
C GLY A 139 5.40 -3.94 4.15
N CYS A 140 4.34 -3.34 4.70
CA CYS A 140 3.18 -2.91 3.93
C CYS A 140 3.50 -1.68 3.08
N ILE A 141 2.72 -1.52 2.02
CA ILE A 141 2.86 -0.43 1.05
C ILE A 141 1.86 0.65 1.43
N ARG A 142 2.36 1.84 1.71
CA ARG A 142 1.57 2.99 2.16
C ARG A 142 1.38 4.00 1.03
N LEU A 143 0.13 4.45 0.85
CA LEU A 143 -0.19 5.56 -0.05
C LEU A 143 -0.74 6.72 0.76
N MET A 144 -0.71 7.92 0.18
CA MET A 144 -1.51 9.04 0.70
C MET A 144 -2.98 8.59 0.74
N ASN A 145 -3.74 9.05 1.73
CA ASN A 145 -5.11 8.58 1.92
C ASN A 145 -6.00 8.83 0.70
N GLN A 146 -5.89 9.99 0.06
CA GLN A 146 -6.62 10.28 -1.17
C GLN A 146 -6.21 9.36 -2.33
N ASP A 147 -4.97 8.90 -2.34
CA ASP A 147 -4.47 8.00 -3.38
C ASP A 147 -4.94 6.58 -3.18
N VAL A 148 -4.97 6.07 -1.94
CA VAL A 148 -5.49 4.72 -1.71
C VAL A 148 -6.98 4.64 -1.96
N ILE A 149 -7.72 5.72 -1.70
CA ILE A 149 -9.14 5.79 -2.04
C ILE A 149 -9.31 5.72 -3.57
N ASP A 150 -8.49 6.46 -4.30
CA ASP A 150 -8.53 6.45 -5.77
C ASP A 150 -8.16 5.07 -6.33
N LEU A 151 -7.09 4.48 -5.85
CA LEU A 151 -6.64 3.15 -6.28
C LEU A 151 -7.71 2.09 -5.97
N TYR A 152 -8.28 2.14 -4.78
CA TYR A 152 -9.34 1.22 -4.35
C TYR A 152 -10.53 1.21 -5.31
N GLY A 153 -10.92 2.37 -5.80
CA GLY A 153 -12.03 2.50 -6.74
C GLY A 153 -11.72 2.00 -8.14
N ARG A 154 -10.44 1.94 -8.51
CA ARG A 154 -10.00 1.53 -9.86
C ARG A 154 -9.67 0.05 -9.98
N VAL A 155 -9.21 -0.58 -8.90
CA VAL A 155 -8.66 -1.94 -8.92
C VAL A 155 -9.70 -2.92 -8.43
N PRO A 156 -10.08 -3.91 -9.26
CA PRO A 156 -11.05 -4.92 -8.83
C PRO A 156 -10.42 -5.93 -7.87
N GLN A 157 -11.27 -6.57 -7.08
CA GLN A 157 -10.88 -7.74 -6.31
C GLN A 157 -10.40 -8.82 -7.30
N GLY A 158 -9.31 -9.48 -6.98
CA GLY A 158 -8.69 -10.48 -7.85
C GLY A 158 -7.56 -9.94 -8.73
N ALA A 159 -7.33 -8.63 -8.77
CA ALA A 159 -6.26 -8.05 -9.57
C ALA A 159 -4.88 -8.59 -9.16
N ASN A 160 -4.00 -8.76 -10.14
CA ASN A 160 -2.63 -9.21 -9.90
C ASN A 160 -1.75 -8.06 -9.42
N VAL A 161 -0.84 -8.38 -8.52
CA VAL A 161 0.14 -7.44 -7.97
C VAL A 161 1.53 -8.05 -8.13
N VAL A 162 2.43 -7.29 -8.74
CA VAL A 162 3.84 -7.69 -8.89
C VAL A 162 4.68 -6.73 -8.05
N VAL A 163 5.40 -7.24 -7.07
CA VAL A 163 6.28 -6.43 -6.20
C VAL A 163 7.71 -6.74 -6.59
N LEU A 164 8.40 -5.74 -7.11
CA LEU A 164 9.77 -5.85 -7.61
C LEU A 164 10.80 -5.80 -6.49
#